data_c5560d248ada9fda30e39907e6794918
#
_entry.id   c5560d248ada9fda30e39907e6794918
#
_cell.length_a   1.000
_cell.length_b   1.000
_cell.length_c   1.000
_cell.angle_alpha   90.00
_cell.angle_beta   90.00
_cell.angle_gamma   90.00
#
_symmetry.space_group_name_H-M   'P 1'
#
loop_
_entity.id
_entity.type
_entity.pdbx_description
1 polymer ?
#
loop_
_entity_poly.entity_id
_entity_poly.type
_entity_poly.pdbx_seq_one_letter_code
_entity_poly.pdbx_strand_id
1 'polypeptide(L)'
;MKIYRGIAMNQMLHIGFKGKNNASCILVKSISTDSYLLTNSFEGLKRDIENLDYSYDCVILFGIDKNLVNAVRIEKAAEKETKEYSLLNLENLSAQLNAVGISNYLSDMPTHYLCNAAYWYLLRK
;
A
#
# COMPACT_ATOMS: atom_id res chain seq x y z
N MET A 1 -7.35 -4.31 2.38
CA MET A 1 -8.17 -3.77 3.47
C MET A 1 -8.57 -4.87 4.43
N LYS A 2 -8.48 -4.58 5.70
CA LYS A 2 -8.86 -5.52 6.75
C LYS A 2 -10.31 -5.33 7.14
N ILE A 3 -11.05 -6.43 7.35
CA ILE A 3 -12.44 -6.37 7.77
C ILE A 3 -12.51 -6.70 9.26
N TYR A 4 -13.21 -5.87 10.01
CA TYR A 4 -13.38 -6.05 11.43
C TYR A 4 -14.61 -6.80 11.79
N ARG A 5 -14.53 -7.54 12.90
CA ARG A 5 -15.62 -8.36 13.39
C ARG A 5 -16.29 -7.66 14.55
N GLY A 6 -17.21 -6.77 14.24
CA GLY A 6 -18.04 -6.17 15.26
C GLY A 6 -17.37 -5.17 16.19
N ILE A 7 -16.11 -4.86 15.98
CA ILE A 7 -15.41 -3.81 16.69
C ILE A 7 -15.18 -2.68 15.70
N ALA A 8 -15.27 -1.44 16.15
CA ALA A 8 -15.00 -0.31 15.29
C ALA A 8 -13.62 -0.45 14.67
N MET A 9 -13.54 -0.19 13.36
CA MET A 9 -12.27 -0.12 12.69
C MET A 9 -11.51 1.07 13.24
N ASN A 10 -10.46 0.80 13.99
CA ASN A 10 -9.83 1.83 14.76
C ASN A 10 -8.73 2.52 14.02
N GLN A 11 -7.84 1.76 13.40
CA GLN A 11 -6.56 2.30 13.00
C GLN A 11 -6.20 1.81 11.61
N MET A 12 -6.50 2.63 10.62
CA MET A 12 -6.05 2.39 9.24
C MET A 12 -5.08 3.49 8.84
N LEU A 13 -3.89 3.10 8.43
CA LEU A 13 -2.87 4.03 7.97
C LEU A 13 -2.80 3.99 6.45
N HIS A 14 -2.81 5.16 5.82
CA HIS A 14 -2.64 5.32 4.38
C HIS A 14 -1.24 5.89 4.12
N ILE A 15 -0.45 5.18 3.36
CA ILE A 15 0.94 5.54 3.08
C ILE A 15 1.09 5.88 1.60
N GLY A 16 1.71 7.00 1.32
CA GLY A 16 2.14 7.40 -0.02
C GLY A 16 3.60 7.80 -0.01
N PHE A 17 4.07 8.33 -1.13
CA PHE A 17 5.46 8.77 -1.28
C PHE A 17 5.51 10.29 -1.39
N LYS A 18 6.52 10.90 -0.77
CA LYS A 18 6.75 12.33 -0.85
C LYS A 18 6.97 12.75 -2.30
N GLY A 19 6.53 13.94 -2.64
CA GLY A 19 6.74 14.51 -3.96
C GLY A 19 5.59 15.42 -4.36
N LYS A 20 5.93 16.63 -4.80
CA LYS A 20 4.93 17.65 -5.16
C LYS A 20 3.98 17.18 -6.25
N ASN A 21 4.50 16.44 -7.22
CA ASN A 21 3.73 15.93 -8.35
C ASN A 21 3.48 14.43 -8.25
N ASN A 22 3.70 13.84 -7.09
CA ASN A 22 3.50 12.39 -6.90
C ASN A 22 2.03 12.14 -6.60
N ALA A 23 1.37 11.34 -7.45
CA ALA A 23 -0.05 11.07 -7.31
C ALA A 23 -0.38 10.35 -6.00
N SER A 24 0.51 9.49 -5.49
CA SER A 24 0.27 8.83 -4.22
C SER A 24 0.29 9.82 -3.05
N CYS A 25 1.14 10.84 -3.12
CA CYS A 25 1.18 11.92 -2.15
C CYS A 25 -0.14 12.69 -2.15
N ILE A 26 -0.61 13.08 -3.34
CA ILE A 26 -1.85 13.83 -3.50
C ILE A 26 -3.03 13.01 -2.98
N LEU A 27 -3.10 11.75 -3.36
CA LEU A 27 -4.17 10.85 -2.94
C LEU A 27 -4.22 10.71 -1.41
N VAL A 28 -3.09 10.42 -0.80
CA VAL A 28 -3.03 10.19 0.65
C VAL A 28 -3.39 11.44 1.43
N LYS A 29 -2.97 12.61 0.97
CA LYS A 29 -3.33 13.88 1.61
C LYS A 29 -4.82 14.21 1.49
N SER A 30 -5.50 13.66 0.49
CA SER A 30 -6.94 13.89 0.32
C SER A 30 -7.81 13.01 1.23
N ILE A 31 -7.23 11.99 1.82
CA ILE A 31 -7.94 11.09 2.73
C ILE A 31 -7.93 11.68 4.13
N SER A 32 -9.09 11.74 4.76
CA SER A 32 -9.26 12.39 6.07
C SER A 32 -8.83 11.54 7.27
N THR A 33 -8.21 10.39 7.05
CA THR A 33 -7.71 9.50 8.09
C THR A 33 -6.19 9.66 8.25
N ASP A 34 -5.60 8.84 9.10
CA ASP A 34 -4.16 8.88 9.33
C ASP A 34 -3.39 8.61 8.04
N SER A 35 -2.43 9.46 7.77
CA SER A 35 -1.62 9.36 6.56
C SER A 35 -0.13 9.54 6.88
N TYR A 36 0.71 8.94 6.05
CA TYR A 36 2.14 9.04 6.19
C TYR A 36 2.81 9.06 4.82
N LEU A 37 3.86 9.83 4.68
CA LEU A 37 4.58 9.96 3.42
C LEU A 37 6.01 9.45 3.57
N LEU A 38 6.36 8.48 2.74
CA LEU A 38 7.70 7.89 2.71
C LEU A 38 8.64 8.73 1.85
N THR A 39 9.90 8.77 2.25
CA THR A 39 10.96 9.38 1.47
C THR A 39 11.20 8.59 0.18
N ASN A 40 11.37 9.29 -0.94
CA ASN A 40 11.55 8.71 -2.26
C ASN A 40 12.99 8.24 -2.51
N SER A 41 13.49 7.40 -1.62
CA SER A 41 14.78 6.72 -1.79
C SER A 41 14.74 5.42 -1.02
N PHE A 42 15.54 4.43 -1.44
CA PHE A 42 15.58 3.14 -0.76
C PHE A 42 16.00 3.26 0.69
N GLU A 43 17.02 4.04 0.98
CA GLU A 43 17.47 4.24 2.35
C GLU A 43 16.47 5.03 3.18
N GLY A 44 15.89 6.06 2.60
CA GLY A 44 14.93 6.92 3.29
C GLY A 44 13.66 6.19 3.65
N LEU A 45 13.07 5.43 2.73
CA LEU A 45 11.84 4.69 3.01
C LEU A 45 12.07 3.59 4.05
N LYS A 46 13.22 2.94 4.02
CA LYS A 46 13.57 1.94 5.01
C LYS A 46 13.59 2.54 6.41
N ARG A 47 14.29 3.66 6.57
CA ARG A 47 14.38 4.38 7.84
C ARG A 47 13.00 4.84 8.31
N ASP A 48 12.20 5.39 7.39
CA ASP A 48 10.86 5.87 7.72
C ASP A 48 9.98 4.73 8.24
N ILE A 49 10.03 3.56 7.61
CA ILE A 49 9.24 2.40 8.02
C ILE A 49 9.74 1.84 9.35
N GLU A 50 11.05 1.79 9.55
CA GLU A 50 11.63 1.33 10.83
C GLU A 50 11.16 2.19 12.00
N ASN A 51 10.95 3.48 11.77
CA ASN A 51 10.52 4.43 12.80
C ASN A 51 9.00 4.58 12.89
N LEU A 52 8.26 3.88 12.05
CA LEU A 52 6.81 3.97 12.05
C LEU A 52 6.20 3.24 13.25
N ASP A 53 5.25 3.88 13.90
CA ASP A 53 4.49 3.28 14.98
C ASP A 53 3.47 2.28 14.39
N TYR A 54 3.47 1.07 14.92
CA TYR A 54 2.62 -0.02 14.42
C TYR A 54 1.39 -0.30 15.27
N SER A 55 0.80 0.72 15.82
CA SER A 55 -0.50 0.58 16.48
C SER A 55 -1.67 0.44 15.49
N TYR A 56 -1.38 0.34 14.19
CA TYR A 56 -2.40 0.27 13.14
C TYR A 56 -2.84 -1.17 12.88
N ASP A 57 -4.15 -1.34 12.69
CA ASP A 57 -4.73 -2.64 12.35
C ASP A 57 -4.55 -3.00 10.88
N CYS A 58 -4.50 -1.98 10.03
CA CYS A 58 -4.35 -2.15 8.60
C CYS A 58 -3.54 -0.99 8.03
N VAL A 59 -2.69 -1.31 7.08
CA VAL A 59 -1.91 -0.33 6.35
C VAL A 59 -2.19 -0.48 4.86
N ILE A 60 -2.46 0.63 4.19
CA ILE A 60 -2.62 0.66 2.73
C ILE A 60 -1.49 1.50 2.16
N LEU A 61 -0.70 0.90 1.30
CA LEU A 61 0.40 1.56 0.61
C LEU A 61 -0.02 1.85 -0.83
N PHE A 62 0.07 3.12 -1.22
CA PHE A 62 -0.22 3.57 -2.58
C PHE A 62 1.08 3.85 -3.30
N GLY A 63 1.23 3.29 -4.49
CA GLY A 63 2.35 3.56 -5.37
C GLY A 63 1.86 3.89 -6.76
N ILE A 64 2.78 4.33 -7.61
CA ILE A 64 2.49 4.70 -8.99
C ILE A 64 3.21 3.75 -9.91
N ASP A 65 2.50 3.25 -10.92
CA ASP A 65 3.10 2.57 -12.05
C ASP A 65 2.66 3.31 -13.32
N LYS A 66 3.60 3.97 -13.97
CA LYS A 66 3.33 4.78 -15.16
C LYS A 66 2.85 3.95 -16.34
N ASN A 67 3.05 2.64 -16.31
CA ASN A 67 2.61 1.73 -17.35
C ASN A 67 1.15 1.29 -17.19
N LEU A 68 0.54 1.60 -16.05
CA LEU A 68 -0.86 1.31 -15.80
C LEU A 68 -1.72 2.48 -16.25
N VAL A 69 -2.75 2.17 -17.05
CA VAL A 69 -3.69 3.17 -17.54
C VAL A 69 -5.09 2.76 -17.13
N ASN A 70 -5.76 3.64 -16.38
CA ASN A 70 -7.15 3.45 -15.94
C ASN A 70 -7.40 2.13 -15.21
N ALA A 71 -6.42 1.66 -14.48
CA ALA A 71 -6.54 0.42 -13.73
C ALA A 71 -5.71 0.48 -12.43
N VAL A 72 -6.12 -0.32 -11.47
CA VAL A 72 -5.41 -0.52 -10.22
C VAL A 72 -4.83 -1.93 -10.22
N ARG A 73 -3.54 -2.04 -9.94
CA ARG A 73 -2.93 -3.35 -9.68
C ARG A 73 -2.83 -3.56 -8.18
N ILE A 74 -3.40 -4.65 -7.72
CA ILE A 74 -3.35 -5.04 -6.32
C ILE A 74 -2.18 -6.00 -6.15
N GLU A 75 -1.16 -5.58 -5.43
CA GLU A 75 0.04 -6.38 -5.21
C GLU A 75 -0.20 -7.40 -4.10
N LYS A 76 -0.11 -8.68 -4.42
CA LYS A 76 -0.27 -9.76 -3.45
C LYS A 76 1.02 -10.02 -2.67
N ALA A 77 2.15 -9.64 -3.22
CA ALA A 77 3.46 -9.96 -2.68
C ALA A 77 4.47 -8.87 -2.96
N ALA A 78 5.50 -8.85 -2.14
CA ALA A 78 6.70 -8.05 -2.36
C ALA A 78 7.92 -8.96 -2.28
N GLU A 79 8.97 -8.63 -3.02
CA GLU A 79 10.19 -9.43 -3.04
C GLU A 79 11.43 -8.55 -2.98
N LYS A 80 12.31 -8.87 -2.05
CA LYS A 80 13.63 -8.26 -1.93
C LYS A 80 14.65 -9.37 -1.63
N GLU A 81 14.90 -9.66 -0.38
CA GLU A 81 15.72 -10.82 0.02
C GLU A 81 14.90 -12.10 -0.01
N THR A 82 13.63 -12.00 0.36
CA THR A 82 12.65 -13.08 0.32
C THR A 82 11.39 -12.59 -0.35
N LYS A 83 10.49 -13.49 -0.69
CA LYS A 83 9.17 -13.14 -1.22
C LYS A 83 8.16 -13.24 -0.07
N GLU A 84 7.52 -12.10 0.23
CA GLU A 84 6.56 -11.99 1.32
C GLU A 84 5.17 -11.69 0.76
N TYR A 85 4.14 -12.32 1.33
CA TYR A 85 2.76 -12.19 0.86
C TYR A 85 1.91 -11.45 1.88
N SER A 86 0.94 -10.68 1.37
CA SER A 86 -0.09 -10.10 2.22
C SER A 86 -0.97 -11.21 2.79
N LEU A 87 -1.35 -11.07 4.06
CA LEU A 87 -2.27 -12.00 4.72
C LEU A 87 -3.73 -11.58 4.57
N LEU A 88 -4.00 -10.45 3.91
CA LEU A 88 -5.35 -9.95 3.71
C LEU A 88 -6.06 -10.69 2.57
N ASN A 89 -7.39 -10.71 2.61
CA ASN A 89 -8.18 -11.25 1.51
C ASN A 89 -8.27 -10.23 0.38
N LEU A 90 -7.28 -10.27 -0.51
CA LEU A 90 -7.18 -9.32 -1.62
C LEU A 90 -8.17 -9.64 -2.74
N GLU A 91 -8.61 -10.89 -2.88
CA GLU A 91 -9.66 -11.26 -3.81
C GLU A 91 -10.97 -10.55 -3.46
N ASN A 92 -11.28 -10.42 -2.17
CA ASN A 92 -12.45 -9.68 -1.72
C ASN A 92 -12.33 -8.19 -2.04
N LEU A 93 -11.15 -7.61 -1.84
CA LEU A 93 -10.89 -6.21 -2.22
C LEU A 93 -11.10 -6.01 -3.71
N SER A 94 -10.59 -6.91 -4.54
CA SER A 94 -10.76 -6.87 -5.99
C SER A 94 -12.23 -6.89 -6.37
N ALA A 95 -13.00 -7.77 -5.75
CA ALA A 95 -14.46 -7.85 -6.01
C ALA A 95 -15.18 -6.56 -5.62
N GLN A 96 -14.80 -5.94 -4.51
CA GLN A 96 -15.39 -4.68 -4.08
C GLN A 96 -15.06 -3.54 -5.04
N LEU A 97 -13.84 -3.49 -5.56
CA LEU A 97 -13.45 -2.48 -6.56
C LEU A 97 -14.21 -2.69 -7.87
N ASN A 98 -14.38 -3.94 -8.30
CA ASN A 98 -15.19 -4.25 -9.48
C ASN A 98 -16.64 -3.80 -9.30
N ALA A 99 -17.18 -3.98 -8.12
CA ALA A 99 -18.57 -3.61 -7.84
C ALA A 99 -18.83 -2.11 -7.96
N VAL A 100 -17.81 -1.29 -7.73
CA VAL A 100 -17.92 0.18 -7.89
C VAL A 100 -17.31 0.68 -9.21
N GLY A 101 -17.04 -0.22 -10.15
CA GLY A 101 -16.60 0.15 -11.49
C GLY A 101 -15.12 0.48 -11.63
N ILE A 102 -14.29 0.13 -10.66
CA ILE A 102 -12.85 0.37 -10.73
C ILE A 102 -12.18 -0.86 -11.32
N SER A 103 -11.61 -0.69 -12.51
CA SER A 103 -10.85 -1.76 -13.17
C SER A 103 -9.61 -2.10 -12.36
N ASN A 104 -9.41 -3.38 -12.09
CA ASN A 104 -8.28 -3.83 -11.28
C ASN A 104 -7.91 -5.28 -11.59
N TYR A 105 -6.72 -5.66 -11.15
CA TYR A 105 -6.29 -7.06 -11.19
C TYR A 105 -5.29 -7.34 -10.08
N LEU A 106 -5.21 -8.62 -9.71
CA LEU A 106 -4.28 -9.09 -8.69
C LEU A 106 -2.97 -9.52 -9.34
N SER A 107 -1.86 -9.21 -8.71
CA SER A 107 -0.53 -9.62 -9.18
C SER A 107 0.29 -10.19 -8.03
N ASP A 108 0.93 -11.34 -8.28
CA ASP A 108 1.94 -11.91 -7.39
C ASP A 108 3.35 -11.79 -7.98
N MET A 109 3.51 -10.95 -9.00
CA MET A 109 4.78 -10.67 -9.69
C MET A 109 5.33 -9.33 -9.22
N PRO A 110 6.16 -9.31 -8.17
CA PRO A 110 6.69 -8.04 -7.65
C PRO A 110 7.53 -7.29 -8.68
N THR A 111 7.49 -5.97 -8.58
CA THR A 111 8.35 -5.10 -9.37
C THR A 111 9.67 -4.84 -8.62
N HIS A 112 10.54 -4.01 -9.20
CA HIS A 112 11.78 -3.60 -8.55
C HIS A 112 11.76 -2.12 -8.16
N TYR A 113 10.58 -1.51 -8.10
CA TYR A 113 10.42 -0.11 -7.76
C TYR A 113 10.48 0.12 -6.25
N LEU A 114 10.56 1.39 -5.86
CA LEU A 114 10.57 1.80 -4.45
C LEU A 114 9.35 1.27 -3.71
N CYS A 115 8.19 1.23 -4.37
CA CYS A 115 6.96 0.74 -3.79
C CYS A 115 7.07 -0.73 -3.36
N ASN A 116 7.71 -1.57 -4.17
CA ASN A 116 7.97 -2.96 -3.79
C ASN A 116 8.86 -3.05 -2.54
N ALA A 117 9.91 -2.27 -2.47
CA ALA A 117 10.79 -2.26 -1.31
C ALA A 117 10.03 -1.82 -0.05
N ALA A 118 9.24 -0.77 -0.14
CA ALA A 118 8.44 -0.29 0.97
C ALA A 118 7.44 -1.37 1.43
N TYR A 119 6.77 -2.01 0.49
CA TYR A 119 5.83 -3.10 0.77
C TYR A 119 6.52 -4.25 1.49
N TRP A 120 7.70 -4.62 1.03
CA TRP A 120 8.47 -5.69 1.65
C TRP A 120 8.82 -5.39 3.10
N TYR A 121 9.30 -4.18 3.39
CA TYR A 121 9.59 -3.78 4.77
C TYR A 121 8.34 -3.77 5.65
N LEU A 122 7.22 -3.30 5.11
CA LEU A 122 5.94 -3.29 5.82
C LEU A 122 5.46 -4.70 6.15
N LEU A 123 5.55 -5.62 5.19
CA LEU A 123 5.11 -7.00 5.40
C LEU A 123 5.97 -7.74 6.42
N ARG A 124 7.23 -7.37 6.54
CA ARG A 124 8.14 -8.03 7.49
C ARG A 124 8.11 -7.42 8.87
N LYS A 125 7.48 -6.33 9.03
CA LYS A 125 7.42 -5.66 10.31
C LYS A 125 6.20 -6.14 11.12
#